data_2362af7eed98e235e6d0af13ebbe7cdd
#
_entry.id   2362af7eed98e235e6d0af13ebbe7cdd
#
_cell.length_a   1.000
_cell.length_b   1.000
_cell.length_c   1.000
_cell.angle_alpha   90.00
_cell.angle_beta   90.00
_cell.angle_gamma   90.00
#
_symmetry.space_group_name_H-M   'P 1'
#
loop_
_entity.id
_entity.type
_entity.pdbx_description
1 polymer ?
#
loop_
_entity_poly.entity_id
_entity_poly.type
_entity_poly.pdbx_seq_one_letter_code
_entity_poly.pdbx_strand_id
1 'polypeptide(L)'
;PAGVPVHLMRIRLAFDGDFNITEAFACSDGVPYPGHCDTIGPAYARLVGLNLVRGFRRTVGEMFADVRGCTHLTELLASLPTAAIQTVASLRRDNEDTREKPFQLDRCHALASSAEAVRRYYPKWYRKADGLG
;
A
#
# COMPACT_ATOMS: atom_id res chain seq x y z
N PRO A 1 -2.72 -31.26 -4.25
CA PRO A 1 -4.14 -31.63 -4.29
C PRO A 1 -4.99 -30.41 -4.64
N ALA A 2 -6.11 -30.61 -5.34
CA ALA A 2 -7.05 -29.54 -5.62
C ALA A 2 -7.53 -28.90 -4.30
N GLY A 3 -7.60 -27.57 -4.25
CA GLY A 3 -8.00 -26.81 -3.04
C GLY A 3 -6.86 -26.42 -2.08
N VAL A 4 -5.64 -26.91 -2.30
CA VAL A 4 -4.48 -26.46 -1.50
C VAL A 4 -3.75 -25.35 -2.29
N PRO A 5 -3.54 -24.15 -1.71
CA PRO A 5 -2.82 -23.10 -2.40
C PRO A 5 -1.36 -23.48 -2.63
N VAL A 6 -0.84 -23.20 -3.82
CA VAL A 6 0.60 -23.38 -4.13
C VAL A 6 1.43 -22.36 -3.37
N HIS A 7 0.87 -21.16 -3.19
CA HIS A 7 1.48 -20.08 -2.42
C HIS A 7 0.50 -19.55 -1.40
N LEU A 8 0.91 -19.49 -0.14
CA LEU A 8 0.20 -18.83 0.95
C LEU A 8 1.19 -17.97 1.72
N MET A 9 1.18 -16.68 1.44
CA MET A 9 2.18 -15.74 1.94
C MET A 9 1.53 -14.60 2.68
N ARG A 10 2.20 -14.11 3.71
CA ARG A 10 1.75 -12.99 4.53
C ARG A 10 2.86 -11.98 4.75
N ILE A 11 2.52 -10.71 4.63
CA ILE A 11 3.35 -9.59 5.10
C ILE A 11 2.51 -8.77 6.06
N ARG A 12 3.09 -8.47 7.22
CA ARG A 12 2.52 -7.55 8.21
C ARG A 12 3.50 -6.42 8.45
N LEU A 13 3.01 -5.20 8.37
CA LEU A 13 3.76 -4.00 8.70
C LEU A 13 3.02 -3.21 9.75
N ALA A 14 3.76 -2.61 10.70
CA ALA A 14 3.32 -1.47 11.47
C ALA A 14 4.05 -0.22 10.98
N PHE A 15 3.40 0.93 11.04
CA PHE A 15 3.97 2.21 10.64
C PHE A 15 3.43 3.34 11.51
N ASP A 16 4.20 4.41 11.65
CA ASP A 16 3.84 5.60 12.41
C ASP A 16 2.96 6.59 11.60
N GLY A 17 2.58 7.71 12.21
CA GLY A 17 1.76 8.75 11.58
C GLY A 17 2.40 9.42 10.37
N ASP A 18 3.71 9.31 10.21
CA ASP A 18 4.50 9.83 9.09
C ASP A 18 4.78 8.76 8.02
N PHE A 19 4.16 7.57 8.14
CA PHE A 19 4.32 6.40 7.27
C PHE A 19 5.69 5.72 7.33
N ASN A 20 6.49 5.92 8.39
CA ASN A 20 7.71 5.17 8.58
C ASN A 20 7.39 3.79 9.16
N ILE A 21 7.96 2.75 8.58
CA ILE A 21 7.76 1.36 9.04
C ILE A 21 8.49 1.17 10.35
N THR A 22 7.74 0.78 11.39
CA THR A 22 8.25 0.50 12.73
C THR A 22 8.41 -0.99 13.00
N GLU A 23 7.60 -1.83 12.33
CA GLU A 23 7.70 -3.28 12.40
C GLU A 23 7.47 -3.90 11.02
N ALA A 24 8.16 -4.99 10.73
CA ALA A 24 7.97 -5.77 9.51
C ALA A 24 8.10 -7.26 9.80
N PHE A 25 7.16 -8.03 9.29
CA PHE A 25 7.14 -9.48 9.38
C PHE A 25 6.65 -10.08 8.07
N ALA A 26 7.34 -11.11 7.57
CA ALA A 26 6.91 -11.88 6.41
C ALA A 26 7.03 -13.36 6.69
N CYS A 27 6.07 -14.14 6.20
CA CYS A 27 6.12 -15.61 6.22
C CYS A 27 5.44 -16.20 5.00
N SER A 28 5.76 -17.43 4.72
CA SER A 28 5.19 -18.24 3.63
C SER A 28 4.77 -19.58 4.20
N ASP A 29 3.46 -19.77 4.39
CA ASP A 29 2.88 -20.97 5.00
C ASP A 29 2.59 -22.06 3.95
N GLY A 30 2.40 -21.66 2.69
CA GLY A 30 2.30 -22.55 1.54
C GLY A 30 3.32 -22.14 0.48
N VAL A 31 4.16 -23.07 0.06
CA VAL A 31 5.25 -22.84 -0.89
C VAL A 31 5.47 -24.04 -1.81
N PRO A 32 5.89 -23.84 -3.06
CA PRO A 32 6.20 -24.93 -3.99
C PRO A 32 7.47 -25.71 -3.61
N TYR A 33 8.39 -25.08 -2.88
CA TYR A 33 9.67 -25.67 -2.46
C TYR A 33 9.87 -25.52 -0.95
N PRO A 34 9.26 -26.42 -0.13
CA PRO A 34 9.40 -26.39 1.33
C PRO A 34 10.87 -26.50 1.77
N GLY A 35 11.24 -25.76 2.83
CA GLY A 35 12.61 -25.70 3.31
C GLY A 35 13.53 -24.74 2.50
N HIS A 36 13.00 -24.13 1.45
CA HIS A 36 13.72 -23.18 0.59
C HIS A 36 12.97 -21.84 0.48
N CYS A 37 11.75 -21.84 -0.06
CA CYS A 37 10.98 -20.60 -0.24
C CYS A 37 10.53 -19.97 1.08
N ASP A 38 10.30 -20.76 2.11
CA ASP A 38 9.83 -20.35 3.44
C ASP A 38 10.93 -19.74 4.33
N THR A 39 12.20 -19.85 3.91
CA THR A 39 13.35 -19.34 4.67
C THR A 39 13.62 -17.84 4.47
N ILE A 40 13.05 -17.23 3.43
CA ILE A 40 13.34 -15.83 3.04
C ILE A 40 12.65 -14.77 3.93
N GLY A 41 11.61 -15.18 4.68
CA GLY A 41 10.80 -14.25 5.50
C GLY A 41 11.61 -13.27 6.34
N PRO A 42 12.61 -13.72 7.14
CA PRO A 42 13.42 -12.84 7.99
C PRO A 42 14.15 -11.72 7.24
N ALA A 43 14.48 -11.89 5.95
CA ALA A 43 15.11 -10.84 5.15
C ALA A 43 14.26 -9.57 5.05
N TYR A 44 12.94 -9.69 5.17
CA TYR A 44 11.99 -8.58 5.09
C TYR A 44 11.92 -7.71 6.35
N ALA A 45 12.57 -8.08 7.45
CA ALA A 45 12.79 -7.20 8.61
C ALA A 45 13.55 -5.91 8.22
N ARG A 46 14.32 -5.93 7.13
CA ARG A 46 15.03 -4.77 6.57
C ARG A 46 14.11 -3.66 6.06
N LEU A 47 12.81 -3.90 5.99
CA LEU A 47 11.81 -2.87 5.67
C LEU A 47 11.64 -1.83 6.78
N VAL A 48 12.02 -2.17 8.02
CA VAL A 48 11.96 -1.23 9.16
C VAL A 48 12.81 0.00 8.88
N GLY A 49 12.24 1.18 9.13
CA GLY A 49 12.86 2.47 8.85
C GLY A 49 12.60 3.03 7.46
N LEU A 50 12.05 2.23 6.53
CA LEU A 50 11.62 2.76 5.23
C LEU A 50 10.31 3.52 5.39
N ASN A 51 10.11 4.50 4.50
CA ASN A 51 8.86 5.26 4.44
C ASN A 51 7.95 4.71 3.32
N LEU A 52 6.71 4.35 3.67
CA LEU A 52 5.76 3.71 2.75
C LEU A 52 5.35 4.60 1.55
N VAL A 53 5.42 5.93 1.69
CA VAL A 53 4.93 6.85 0.64
C VAL A 53 6.06 7.58 -0.11
N ARG A 54 7.30 7.53 0.41
CA ARG A 54 8.45 8.21 -0.18
C ARG A 54 9.45 7.23 -0.77
N GLY A 55 9.38 7.01 -2.07
CA GLY A 55 10.33 6.17 -2.79
C GLY A 55 10.26 4.66 -2.51
N PHE A 56 9.28 4.20 -1.74
CA PHE A 56 9.15 2.83 -1.24
C PHE A 56 9.33 1.76 -2.33
N ARG A 57 8.53 1.87 -3.41
CA ARG A 57 8.56 0.85 -4.49
C ARG A 57 9.94 0.71 -5.12
N ARG A 58 10.64 1.82 -5.34
CA ARG A 58 11.99 1.80 -5.90
C ARG A 58 12.96 1.13 -4.93
N THR A 59 12.97 1.58 -3.67
CA THR A 59 13.87 1.05 -2.65
C THR A 59 13.65 -0.45 -2.44
N VAL A 60 12.39 -0.90 -2.35
CA VAL A 60 12.05 -2.33 -2.22
C VAL A 60 12.51 -3.13 -3.44
N GLY A 61 12.28 -2.60 -4.66
CA GLY A 61 12.74 -3.22 -5.89
C GLY A 61 14.26 -3.41 -5.93
N GLU A 62 15.02 -2.43 -5.43
CA GLU A 62 16.49 -2.51 -5.34
C GLU A 62 16.95 -3.48 -4.22
N MET A 63 16.29 -3.44 -3.04
CA MET A 63 16.68 -4.26 -1.88
C MET A 63 16.45 -5.75 -2.08
N PHE A 64 15.36 -6.11 -2.72
CA PHE A 64 14.90 -7.49 -2.88
C PHE A 64 14.94 -7.98 -4.34
N ALA A 65 15.77 -7.33 -5.16
CA ALA A 65 15.99 -7.75 -6.53
C ALA A 65 16.66 -9.13 -6.61
N ASP A 66 16.37 -9.85 -7.68
CA ASP A 66 17.00 -11.12 -8.02
C ASP A 66 16.88 -12.15 -6.87
N VAL A 67 17.99 -12.76 -6.49
CA VAL A 67 18.07 -13.79 -5.44
C VAL A 67 18.00 -13.25 -4.01
N ARG A 68 17.89 -11.93 -3.84
CA ARG A 68 17.88 -11.27 -2.53
C ARG A 68 16.49 -11.23 -1.89
N GLY A 69 15.45 -11.60 -2.62
CA GLY A 69 14.08 -11.60 -2.16
C GLY A 69 13.25 -12.69 -2.85
N CYS A 70 12.01 -12.81 -2.42
CA CYS A 70 11.00 -13.61 -3.09
C CYS A 70 10.16 -12.69 -3.99
N THR A 71 10.05 -13.01 -5.27
CA THR A 71 9.25 -12.24 -6.24
C THR A 71 7.82 -12.00 -5.74
N HIS A 72 7.16 -13.04 -5.23
CA HIS A 72 5.77 -12.95 -4.75
C HIS A 72 5.63 -12.03 -3.54
N LEU A 73 6.53 -12.13 -2.55
CA LEU A 73 6.51 -11.23 -1.39
C LEU A 73 6.83 -9.78 -1.80
N THR A 74 7.75 -9.60 -2.73
CA THR A 74 8.12 -8.27 -3.25
C THR A 74 6.95 -7.63 -4.01
N GLU A 75 6.20 -8.39 -4.79
CA GLU A 75 4.99 -7.90 -5.46
C GLU A 75 3.88 -7.51 -4.46
N LEU A 76 3.69 -8.27 -3.37
CA LEU A 76 2.78 -7.88 -2.30
C LEU A 76 3.15 -6.51 -1.71
N LEU A 77 4.44 -6.22 -1.53
CA LEU A 77 4.92 -4.94 -1.01
C LEU A 77 4.54 -3.76 -1.92
N ALA A 78 4.45 -3.96 -3.22
CA ALA A 78 4.10 -2.90 -4.17
C ALA A 78 2.71 -2.28 -3.92
N SER A 79 1.79 -3.01 -3.29
CA SER A 79 0.44 -2.54 -2.94
C SER A 79 0.36 -1.81 -1.60
N LEU A 80 1.32 -2.02 -0.69
CA LEU A 80 1.25 -1.53 0.70
C LEU A 80 1.22 0.00 0.85
N PRO A 81 1.89 0.81 0.01
CA PRO A 81 1.72 2.27 0.06
C PRO A 81 0.26 2.70 -0.09
N THR A 82 -0.46 2.09 -1.01
CA THR A 82 -1.88 2.39 -1.23
C THR A 82 -2.73 1.96 -0.03
N ALA A 83 -2.49 0.76 0.50
CA ALA A 83 -3.19 0.25 1.68
C ALA A 83 -2.96 1.14 2.91
N ALA A 84 -1.72 1.57 3.15
CA ALA A 84 -1.37 2.47 4.25
C ALA A 84 -2.09 3.83 4.12
N ILE A 85 -2.09 4.42 2.92
CA ILE A 85 -2.80 5.68 2.66
C ILE A 85 -4.30 5.52 2.93
N GLN A 86 -4.92 4.42 2.49
CA GLN A 86 -6.33 4.15 2.71
C GLN A 86 -6.67 3.96 4.19
N THR A 87 -5.80 3.30 4.95
CA THR A 87 -5.96 3.13 6.40
C THR A 87 -5.99 4.48 7.11
N VAL A 88 -5.02 5.36 6.80
CA VAL A 88 -4.95 6.70 7.39
C VAL A 88 -6.12 7.59 6.95
N ALA A 89 -6.55 7.47 5.68
CA ALA A 89 -7.69 8.23 5.17
C ALA A 89 -8.98 7.91 5.93
N SER A 90 -9.19 6.65 6.32
CA SER A 90 -10.37 6.25 7.10
C SER A 90 -10.38 6.83 8.51
N LEU A 91 -9.21 7.06 9.11
CA LEU A 91 -9.05 7.68 10.42
C LEU A 91 -9.20 9.21 10.39
N ARG A 92 -9.00 9.83 9.22
CA ARG A 92 -9.06 11.28 9.01
C ARG A 92 -10.37 11.74 8.34
N ARG A 93 -11.46 10.99 8.50
CA ARG A 93 -12.76 11.31 7.87
C ARG A 93 -13.35 12.65 8.28
N ASP A 94 -12.93 13.21 9.41
CA ASP A 94 -13.49 14.45 9.98
C ASP A 94 -12.82 15.73 9.42
N ASN A 95 -12.23 15.66 8.23
CA ASN A 95 -11.58 16.81 7.58
C ASN A 95 -12.56 17.82 6.95
N GLU A 96 -13.82 17.85 7.36
CA GLU A 96 -14.79 18.82 6.85
C GLU A 96 -14.42 20.27 7.21
N ASP A 97 -13.70 20.49 8.30
CA ASP A 97 -13.31 21.81 8.79
C ASP A 97 -11.90 22.26 8.37
N THR A 98 -11.11 21.43 7.71
CA THR A 98 -9.80 21.87 7.26
C THR A 98 -9.90 22.76 6.02
N ARG A 99 -9.07 23.81 5.96
CA ARG A 99 -8.92 24.66 4.77
C ARG A 99 -8.13 23.98 3.66
N GLU A 100 -7.54 22.84 3.93
CA GLU A 100 -6.69 22.09 3.03
C GLU A 100 -7.47 21.01 2.28
N LYS A 101 -7.14 20.86 0.99
CA LYS A 101 -7.73 19.82 0.16
C LYS A 101 -7.36 18.45 0.72
N PRO A 102 -8.34 17.57 0.97
CA PRO A 102 -8.07 16.20 1.40
C PRO A 102 -7.09 15.49 0.46
N PHE A 103 -6.05 14.88 1.02
CA PHE A 103 -4.95 14.32 0.23
C PHE A 103 -5.36 13.18 -0.71
N GLN A 104 -6.49 12.51 -0.43
CA GLN A 104 -7.02 11.42 -1.25
C GLN A 104 -7.74 11.90 -2.52
N LEU A 105 -8.13 13.18 -2.62
CA LEU A 105 -8.76 13.72 -3.81
C LEU A 105 -7.77 13.75 -4.99
N ASP A 106 -8.27 13.43 -6.18
CA ASP A 106 -7.50 13.30 -7.42
C ASP A 106 -6.40 12.20 -7.38
N ARG A 107 -6.55 11.21 -6.48
CA ARG A 107 -5.64 10.08 -6.37
C ARG A 107 -6.22 8.76 -6.90
N CYS A 108 -7.50 8.71 -7.17
CA CYS A 108 -8.15 7.57 -7.81
C CYS A 108 -9.33 8.03 -8.65
N HIS A 109 -9.81 7.16 -9.54
CA HIS A 109 -10.92 7.43 -10.44
C HIS A 109 -12.17 7.97 -9.72
N ALA A 110 -12.58 7.32 -8.62
CA ALA A 110 -13.79 7.68 -7.89
C ALA A 110 -13.69 9.06 -7.17
N LEU A 111 -12.48 9.50 -6.84
CA LEU A 111 -12.24 10.75 -6.12
C LEU A 111 -11.61 11.83 -7.01
N ALA A 112 -11.79 11.73 -8.32
CA ALA A 112 -11.50 12.87 -9.21
C ALA A 112 -12.34 14.07 -8.79
N SER A 113 -11.76 15.26 -8.76
CA SER A 113 -12.47 16.48 -8.32
C SER A 113 -13.77 16.75 -9.08
N SER A 114 -13.92 16.21 -10.29
CA SER A 114 -15.15 16.28 -11.10
C SER A 114 -16.12 15.11 -10.90
N ALA A 115 -15.78 14.12 -10.09
CA ALA A 115 -16.58 12.93 -9.90
C ALA A 115 -17.79 13.18 -8.98
N GLU A 116 -18.86 12.41 -9.18
CA GLU A 116 -20.08 12.46 -8.38
C GLU A 116 -19.82 12.18 -6.89
N ALA A 117 -18.88 11.27 -6.58
CA ALA A 117 -18.49 10.99 -5.21
C ALA A 117 -17.90 12.24 -4.52
N VAL A 118 -17.10 13.04 -5.25
CA VAL A 118 -16.56 14.30 -4.69
C VAL A 118 -17.68 15.33 -4.53
N ARG A 119 -18.60 15.42 -5.47
CA ARG A 119 -19.76 16.29 -5.34
C ARG A 119 -20.59 15.96 -4.10
N ARG A 120 -20.78 14.68 -3.80
CA ARG A 120 -21.60 14.19 -2.68
C ARG A 120 -20.91 14.28 -1.32
N TYR A 121 -19.64 13.87 -1.24
CA TYR A 121 -18.94 13.69 0.03
C TYR A 121 -17.92 14.79 0.34
N TYR A 122 -17.52 15.58 -0.66
CA TYR A 122 -16.54 16.66 -0.54
C TYR A 122 -16.97 17.88 -1.35
N PRO A 123 -18.20 18.42 -1.19
CA PRO A 123 -18.80 19.42 -2.07
C PRO A 123 -17.94 20.68 -2.20
N LYS A 124 -17.22 21.08 -1.15
CA LYS A 124 -16.29 22.20 -1.15
C LYS A 124 -15.18 22.07 -2.20
N TRP A 125 -14.81 20.85 -2.54
CA TRP A 125 -13.70 20.53 -3.44
C TRP A 125 -14.16 20.06 -4.82
N TYR A 126 -15.47 19.95 -5.02
CA TYR A 126 -16.01 19.60 -6.32
C TYR A 126 -15.72 20.68 -7.36
N ARG A 127 -15.29 20.27 -8.54
CA ARG A 127 -15.10 21.11 -9.72
C ARG A 127 -15.86 20.47 -10.88
N LYS A 128 -16.78 21.23 -11.48
CA LYS A 128 -17.44 20.77 -12.71
C LYS A 128 -16.37 20.50 -13.76
N ALA A 129 -16.45 19.35 -14.44
CA ALA A 129 -15.58 19.10 -15.58
C ALA A 129 -15.83 20.23 -16.60
N ASP A 130 -14.78 20.95 -16.96
CA ASP A 130 -14.85 21.85 -18.13
C ASP A 130 -15.13 20.94 -19.31
N GLY A 131 -16.28 21.16 -19.94
CA GLY A 131 -16.69 20.34 -21.07
C GLY A 131 -15.60 20.35 -22.13
N LEU A 132 -15.00 19.20 -22.35
CA LEU A 132 -14.30 18.95 -23.61
C LEU A 132 -15.37 19.01 -24.68
N GLY A 133 -15.45 20.16 -25.39
CA GLY A 133 -16.20 20.33 -26.59
C GLY A 133 -15.65 19.43 -27.72
#